data_d64d16fcf619ed5fe3b187efc5e7a96e
#
_entry.id   d64d16fcf619ed5fe3b187efc5e7a96e
#
_cell.length_a   1.000
_cell.length_b   1.000
_cell.length_c   1.000
_cell.angle_alpha   90.00
_cell.angle_beta   90.00
_cell.angle_gamma   90.00
#
_symmetry.space_group_name_H-M   'P 1'
#
loop_
_entity.id
_entity.type
_entity.pdbx_description
1 polymer ?
#
loop_
_entity_poly.entity_id
_entity_poly.type
_entity_poly.pdbx_seq_one_letter_code
_entity_poly.pdbx_strand_id
1 'polypeptide(L)'
;DFPRPQARPGWVVLRVRATSLNFHDIFSRRGMPGIKLPLPIIIGSDIAGEIVELGEGVTGWSVGDRVLVDPMPIPETDHKFIGEQFHGGRAEYCEAHSKMLLKLPAEVSFEEAASIPLAYAT
;
A
#
# COMPACT_ATOMS: atom_id res chain seq x y z
N ASP A 1 -17.38 -1.83 -7.90
CA ASP A 1 -16.85 -1.77 -6.53
C ASP A 1 -16.05 -3.02 -6.21
N PHE A 2 -14.97 -2.84 -5.49
CA PHE A 2 -14.16 -3.95 -5.00
C PHE A 2 -14.59 -4.34 -3.59
N PRO A 3 -14.60 -5.63 -3.26
CA PRO A 3 -14.86 -6.04 -1.89
C PRO A 3 -13.73 -5.56 -0.97
N ARG A 4 -14.08 -5.29 0.29
CA ARG A 4 -13.09 -4.96 1.30
C ARG A 4 -12.11 -6.13 1.45
N PRO A 5 -10.79 -5.89 1.41
CA PRO A 5 -9.82 -6.98 1.60
C PRO A 5 -9.90 -7.55 3.01
N GLN A 6 -9.53 -8.82 3.14
CA GLN A 6 -9.40 -9.51 4.43
C GLN A 6 -7.92 -9.81 4.66
N ALA A 7 -7.47 -9.69 5.90
CA ALA A 7 -6.07 -9.90 6.22
C ALA A 7 -5.67 -11.37 6.04
N ARG A 8 -4.69 -11.59 5.18
CA ARG A 8 -4.05 -12.90 4.97
C ARG A 8 -2.93 -13.09 6.00
N PRO A 9 -2.48 -14.35 6.25
CA PRO A 9 -1.31 -14.57 7.12
C PRO A 9 -0.13 -13.69 6.71
N GLY A 10 0.44 -12.96 7.66
CA GLY A 10 1.56 -12.03 7.44
C GLY A 10 1.16 -10.66 6.89
N TRP A 11 -0.10 -10.46 6.53
CA TRP A 11 -0.60 -9.22 5.94
C TRP A 11 -1.49 -8.46 6.91
N VAL A 12 -1.69 -7.20 6.63
CA VAL A 12 -2.63 -6.34 7.37
C VAL A 12 -3.60 -5.69 6.39
N VAL A 13 -4.74 -5.25 6.91
CA VAL A 13 -5.66 -4.37 6.19
C VAL A 13 -5.53 -2.98 6.77
N LEU A 14 -5.37 -2.00 5.88
CA LEU A 14 -5.26 -0.59 6.24
C LEU A 14 -6.53 0.15 5.82
N ARG A 15 -6.98 1.04 6.67
CA ARG A 15 -7.87 2.11 6.24
C ARG A 15 -7.00 3.22 5.68
N VAL A 16 -7.13 3.48 4.38
CA VAL A 16 -6.31 4.49 3.70
C VAL A 16 -6.76 5.88 4.13
N ARG A 17 -5.84 6.68 4.62
CA ARG A 17 -6.09 8.07 5.04
C ARG A 17 -5.59 9.07 4.04
N ALA A 18 -4.48 8.74 3.36
CA ALA A 18 -3.92 9.59 2.33
C ALA A 18 -3.17 8.74 1.31
N THR A 19 -3.19 9.20 0.09
CA THR A 19 -2.45 8.61 -1.03
C THR A 19 -2.03 9.76 -1.93
N SER A 20 -0.98 9.57 -2.72
CA SER A 20 -0.55 10.58 -3.67
C SER A 20 -0.52 10.05 -5.08
N LEU A 21 -0.43 10.96 -6.05
CA LEU A 21 -0.40 10.62 -7.46
C LEU A 21 1.03 10.70 -7.99
N ASN A 22 1.47 9.67 -8.67
CA ASN A 22 2.77 9.60 -9.31
C ASN A 22 2.63 9.36 -10.81
N PHE A 23 3.67 9.67 -11.58
CA PHE A 23 3.69 9.32 -13.01
C PHE A 23 3.51 7.82 -13.22
N HIS A 24 4.00 7.00 -12.29
CA HIS A 24 3.79 5.55 -12.31
C HIS A 24 2.30 5.18 -12.40
N ASP A 25 1.45 5.88 -11.68
CA ASP A 25 0.00 5.64 -11.70
C ASP A 25 -0.59 5.94 -13.09
N ILE A 26 -0.10 7.00 -13.73
CA ILE A 26 -0.52 7.37 -15.09
C ILE A 26 -0.06 6.31 -16.08
N PHE A 27 1.17 5.83 -15.95
CA PHE A 27 1.71 4.77 -16.80
C PHE A 27 0.94 3.47 -16.63
N SER A 28 0.61 3.10 -15.39
CA SER A 28 -0.20 1.91 -15.12
C SER A 28 -1.59 2.02 -15.76
N ARG A 29 -2.22 3.19 -15.68
CA ARG A 29 -3.53 3.42 -16.28
C ARG A 29 -3.51 3.34 -17.80
N ARG A 30 -2.48 3.91 -18.42
CA ARG A 30 -2.35 3.95 -19.89
C ARG A 30 -1.80 2.65 -20.47
N GLY A 31 -1.13 1.86 -19.65
CA GLY A 31 -0.37 0.71 -20.10
C GLY A 31 1.04 1.10 -20.53
N MET A 32 1.99 0.24 -20.23
CA MET A 32 3.39 0.40 -20.65
C MET A 32 3.83 -0.83 -21.42
N PRO A 33 4.64 -0.69 -22.48
CA PRO A 33 5.21 -1.83 -23.17
C PRO A 33 5.97 -2.74 -22.18
N GLY A 34 5.71 -4.05 -22.23
CA GLY A 34 6.38 -5.02 -21.39
C GLY A 34 5.79 -5.20 -19.99
N ILE A 35 4.80 -4.40 -19.61
CA ILE A 35 4.14 -4.54 -18.31
C ILE A 35 2.74 -5.08 -18.50
N LYS A 36 2.45 -6.22 -17.86
CA LYS A 36 1.09 -6.78 -17.81
C LYS A 36 0.48 -6.46 -16.46
N LEU A 37 -0.67 -5.80 -16.48
CA LEU A 37 -1.44 -5.51 -15.28
C LEU A 37 -2.54 -6.56 -15.12
N PRO A 38 -2.74 -7.09 -13.91
CA PRO A 38 -3.85 -8.01 -13.63
C PRO A 38 -5.15 -7.21 -13.48
N LEU A 39 -5.74 -6.82 -14.61
CA LEU A 39 -6.96 -6.03 -14.62
C LEU A 39 -8.18 -6.84 -14.18
N PRO A 40 -9.12 -6.26 -13.43
CA PRO A 40 -9.11 -4.87 -12.92
C PRO A 40 -8.16 -4.71 -11.73
N ILE A 41 -7.51 -3.55 -11.64
CA ILE A 41 -6.53 -3.26 -10.58
C ILE A 41 -6.80 -1.88 -9.96
N ILE A 42 -6.64 -1.80 -8.64
CA ILE A 42 -6.64 -0.52 -7.92
C ILE A 42 -5.20 -0.01 -7.93
N ILE A 43 -5.00 1.18 -8.46
CA ILE A 43 -3.67 1.82 -8.53
C ILE A 43 -3.35 2.56 -7.23
N GLY A 44 -2.16 3.15 -7.14
CA GLY A 44 -1.70 3.94 -6.01
C GLY A 44 -0.64 3.22 -5.19
N SER A 45 0.57 3.75 -5.22
CA SER A 45 1.73 3.16 -4.54
C SER A 45 2.09 3.87 -3.24
N ASP A 46 1.74 5.14 -3.11
CA ASP A 46 1.98 5.93 -1.89
C ASP A 46 0.76 5.84 -0.99
N ILE A 47 0.93 5.23 0.19
CA ILE A 47 -0.19 4.92 1.08
C ILE A 47 0.20 5.23 2.52
N ALA A 48 -0.61 6.05 3.17
CA ALA A 48 -0.54 6.26 4.61
C ALA A 48 -1.92 5.98 5.20
N GLY A 49 -1.95 5.29 6.33
CA GLY A 49 -3.23 4.93 6.93
C GLY A 49 -3.11 4.29 8.29
N GLU A 50 -4.18 3.69 8.71
CA GLU A 50 -4.29 3.04 10.02
C GLU A 50 -4.58 1.55 9.84
N ILE A 51 -3.95 0.72 10.65
CA ILE A 51 -4.22 -0.72 10.67
C ILE A 51 -5.61 -0.94 11.25
N VAL A 52 -6.47 -1.66 10.51
CA VAL A 52 -7.80 -2.03 10.96
C VAL A 52 -7.96 -3.54 11.15
N GLU A 53 -7.06 -4.34 10.60
CA GLU A 53 -7.09 -5.79 10.74
C GLU A 53 -5.68 -6.36 10.64
N LEU A 54 -5.35 -7.32 11.49
CA LEU A 54 -4.08 -8.03 11.49
C LEU A 54 -4.29 -9.46 11.01
N GLY A 55 -3.46 -9.89 10.08
CA GLY A 55 -3.43 -11.29 9.65
C GLY A 55 -2.73 -12.18 10.66
N GLU A 56 -2.93 -13.48 10.52
CA GLU A 56 -2.28 -14.47 11.38
C GLU A 56 -0.76 -14.32 11.31
N GLY A 57 -0.09 -14.41 12.44
CA GLY A 57 1.36 -14.35 12.54
C GLY A 57 1.97 -12.95 12.50
N VAL A 58 1.18 -11.91 12.31
CA VAL A 58 1.68 -10.53 12.36
C VAL A 58 2.00 -10.16 13.79
N THR A 59 3.25 -9.74 14.03
CA THR A 59 3.72 -9.32 15.35
C THR A 59 4.32 -7.92 15.26
N GLY A 60 4.35 -7.20 16.39
CA GLY A 60 4.93 -5.86 16.46
C GLY A 60 3.98 -4.76 15.99
N TRP A 61 2.78 -5.08 15.56
CA TRP A 61 1.77 -4.15 15.10
C TRP A 61 0.46 -4.35 15.84
N SER A 62 -0.33 -3.29 15.95
CA SER A 62 -1.65 -3.32 16.59
C SER A 62 -2.68 -2.58 15.76
N VAL A 63 -3.93 -3.00 15.87
CA VAL A 63 -5.05 -2.25 15.27
C VAL A 63 -5.04 -0.82 15.84
N GLY A 64 -5.16 0.15 14.93
CA GLY A 64 -5.09 1.58 15.27
C GLY A 64 -3.72 2.20 15.03
N ASP A 65 -2.69 1.40 14.79
CA ASP A 65 -1.36 1.93 14.47
C ASP A 65 -1.39 2.74 13.19
N ARG A 66 -0.74 3.91 13.22
CA ARG A 66 -0.56 4.79 12.07
C ARG A 66 0.68 4.37 11.32
N VAL A 67 0.55 4.14 10.03
CA VAL A 67 1.64 3.58 9.23
C VAL A 67 1.78 4.24 7.87
N LEU A 68 3.00 4.16 7.35
CA LEU A 68 3.34 4.47 5.97
C LEU A 68 3.74 3.15 5.31
N VAL A 69 3.33 2.95 4.07
CA VAL A 69 3.70 1.75 3.30
C VAL A 69 4.93 2.05 2.46
N ASP A 70 5.96 1.22 2.60
CA ASP A 70 7.10 1.21 1.68
C ASP A 70 6.67 0.45 0.43
N PRO A 71 6.60 1.09 -0.74
CA PRO A 71 6.08 0.45 -1.94
C PRO A 71 7.06 -0.52 -2.61
N MET A 72 8.30 -0.57 -2.13
CA MET A 72 9.32 -1.39 -2.80
C MET A 72 8.99 -2.87 -2.74
N PRO A 73 9.20 -3.60 -3.85
CA PRO A 73 8.95 -5.05 -3.88
C PRO A 73 9.85 -5.81 -2.90
N ILE A 74 9.26 -6.79 -2.22
CA ILE A 74 9.96 -7.66 -1.28
C ILE A 74 9.66 -9.12 -1.61
N PRO A 75 10.48 -10.08 -1.13
CA PRO A 75 10.23 -11.51 -1.41
C PRO A 75 8.85 -11.97 -0.98
N GLU A 76 8.33 -11.47 0.14
CA GLU A 76 7.02 -11.84 0.69
C GLU A 76 5.86 -11.44 -0.20
N THR A 77 6.07 -10.51 -1.13
CA THR A 77 5.07 -10.12 -2.14
C THR A 77 5.38 -10.72 -3.52
N ASP A 78 6.25 -11.74 -3.59
CA ASP A 78 6.77 -12.29 -4.85
C ASP A 78 7.42 -11.21 -5.71
N HIS A 79 8.05 -10.24 -5.08
CA HIS A 79 8.66 -9.07 -5.73
C HIS A 79 7.68 -8.28 -6.59
N LYS A 80 6.38 -8.34 -6.24
CA LYS A 80 5.33 -7.57 -6.92
C LYS A 80 5.25 -6.17 -6.35
N PHE A 81 4.88 -5.22 -7.23
CA PHE A 81 4.77 -3.82 -6.88
C PHE A 81 3.33 -3.45 -6.54
N ILE A 82 3.13 -2.82 -5.39
CA ILE A 82 1.81 -2.38 -4.94
C ILE A 82 1.26 -1.29 -5.88
N GLY A 83 -0.01 -1.42 -6.24
CA GLY A 83 -0.63 -0.51 -7.20
C GLY A 83 -0.35 -0.85 -8.66
N GLU A 84 0.37 -1.95 -8.92
CA GLU A 84 0.68 -2.43 -10.26
C GLU A 84 0.32 -3.90 -10.41
N GLN A 85 0.92 -4.77 -9.62
CA GLN A 85 0.70 -6.23 -9.71
C GLN A 85 -0.22 -6.76 -8.61
N PHE A 86 -0.50 -5.94 -7.61
CA PHE A 86 -1.58 -6.18 -6.66
C PHE A 86 -2.19 -4.83 -6.26
N HIS A 87 -3.37 -4.88 -5.64
CA HIS A 87 -4.14 -3.66 -5.39
C HIS A 87 -3.40 -2.66 -4.52
N GLY A 88 -3.49 -1.40 -4.92
CA GLY A 88 -2.87 -0.28 -4.23
C GLY A 88 -3.84 0.52 -3.37
N GLY A 89 -3.47 1.75 -3.09
CA GLY A 89 -4.08 2.59 -2.07
C GLY A 89 -5.15 3.57 -2.52
N ARG A 90 -5.52 3.58 -3.81
CA ARG A 90 -6.62 4.47 -4.25
C ARG A 90 -7.97 3.83 -3.98
N ALA A 91 -8.18 3.50 -2.71
CA ALA A 91 -9.39 2.88 -2.20
C ALA A 91 -9.54 3.22 -0.73
N GLU A 92 -10.70 2.93 -0.17
CA GLU A 92 -10.92 3.14 1.26
C GLU A 92 -10.06 2.21 2.12
N TYR A 93 -9.89 0.97 1.64
CA TYR A 93 -9.08 -0.04 2.32
C TYR A 93 -8.10 -0.67 1.35
N CYS A 94 -6.92 -1.04 1.86
CA CYS A 94 -5.96 -1.80 1.08
C CYS A 94 -5.25 -2.82 1.97
N GLU A 95 -4.65 -3.83 1.35
CA GLU A 95 -3.82 -4.78 2.07
C GLU A 95 -2.33 -4.46 1.85
N ALA A 96 -1.51 -4.70 2.86
CA ALA A 96 -0.07 -4.59 2.77
C ALA A 96 0.57 -5.68 3.60
N HIS A 97 1.73 -6.16 3.18
CA HIS A 97 2.49 -7.09 4.00
C HIS A 97 3.09 -6.36 5.21
N SER A 98 3.13 -7.00 6.36
CA SER A 98 3.61 -6.37 7.60
C SER A 98 5.04 -5.83 7.47
N LYS A 99 5.87 -6.43 6.65
CA LYS A 99 7.25 -5.96 6.40
C LYS A 99 7.35 -4.70 5.55
N MET A 100 6.25 -4.29 4.92
CA MET A 100 6.20 -3.04 4.14
C MET A 100 5.87 -1.83 5.00
N LEU A 101 5.57 -2.02 6.28
CA LEU A 101 5.03 -0.97 7.13
C LEU A 101 6.13 -0.23 7.89
N LEU A 102 6.01 1.09 7.90
CA LEU A 102 6.82 2.00 8.72
C LEU A 102 5.90 2.73 9.68
N LYS A 103 6.30 2.80 10.94
CA LYS A 103 5.49 3.47 11.96
C LYS A 103 5.56 4.99 11.75
N LEU A 104 4.38 5.64 11.73
CA LEU A 104 4.31 7.09 11.63
C LEU A 104 4.40 7.72 13.01
N PRO A 105 5.31 8.71 13.20
CA PRO A 105 5.31 9.54 14.39
C PRO A 105 4.00 10.31 14.52
N ALA A 106 3.57 10.57 15.75
CA ALA A 106 2.29 11.24 16.01
C ALA A 106 2.21 12.65 15.41
N GLU A 107 3.36 13.33 15.29
CA GLU A 107 3.43 14.70 14.76
C GLU A 107 3.44 14.78 13.24
N VAL A 108 3.55 13.66 12.53
CA VAL A 108 3.52 13.61 11.06
C VAL A 108 2.10 13.31 10.61
N SER A 109 1.55 14.15 9.72
CA SER A 109 0.23 13.89 9.15
C SER A 109 0.27 12.79 8.11
N PHE A 110 -0.89 12.18 7.84
CA PHE A 110 -0.99 11.17 6.79
C PHE A 110 -0.67 11.76 5.42
N GLU A 111 -1.08 13.02 5.17
CA GLU A 111 -0.83 13.71 3.91
C GLU A 111 0.66 13.96 3.69
N GLU A 112 1.36 14.41 4.71
CA GLU A 112 2.81 14.58 4.65
C GLU A 112 3.50 13.24 4.38
N ALA A 113 3.10 12.21 5.10
CA ALA A 113 3.67 10.88 4.95
C ALA A 113 3.45 10.31 3.54
N ALA A 114 2.24 10.39 3.02
CA ALA A 114 1.90 9.84 1.71
C ALA A 114 2.57 10.60 0.54
N SER A 115 3.13 11.75 0.77
CA SER A 115 3.84 12.51 -0.27
C SER A 115 5.26 12.03 -0.51
N ILE A 116 5.76 11.12 0.30
CA ILE A 116 7.19 10.77 0.34
C ILE A 116 7.57 9.49 -0.44
N PRO A 117 6.89 8.35 -0.28
CA PRO A 117 7.51 7.05 -0.59
C PRO A 117 8.07 6.91 -1.99
N LEU A 118 7.25 6.96 -3.02
CA LEU A 118 7.73 6.66 -4.37
C LEU A 118 8.68 7.75 -4.91
N ALA A 119 8.36 9.01 -4.65
CA ALA A 119 9.16 10.12 -5.15
C ALA A 119 10.56 10.17 -4.55
N TYR A 120 10.72 9.77 -3.30
CA TYR A 120 11.99 9.86 -2.57
C TYR A 120 12.71 8.53 -2.39
N ALA A 121 12.03 7.41 -2.61
CA ALA A 121 12.64 6.07 -2.49
C ALA A 121 13.32 5.60 -3.77
N THR A 122 13.03 6.26 -4.88
CA THR A 122 13.62 5.90 -6.19
C THR A 122 14.91 6.63 -6.51
#